data_899d2337b05f959f4df1cf449ef2d53b
#
_entry.id   899d2337b05f959f4df1cf449ef2d53b
#
_cell.length_a   1.000
_cell.length_b   1.000
_cell.length_c   1.000
_cell.angle_alpha   90.00
_cell.angle_beta   90.00
_cell.angle_gamma   90.00
#
_symmetry.space_group_name_H-M   'P 1'
#
loop_
_entity.id
_entity.type
_entity.pdbx_description
1 polymer ?
#
loop_
_entity_poly.entity_id
_entity_poly.type
_entity_poly.pdbx_seq_one_letter_code
_entity_poly.pdbx_strand_id
1 'polypeptide(L)'
;MMRLLCLGTVLLLISPLSADGPRDNDPTTVRRVPRLGVDVPEEDVTKLNKGLDELAGMIQRVQQQGDQQAMSLLPDVMIYHRAVKDNLEHQEFFAPGDIQKAHRVLATGIERARQLIGGHAPWTSQTGLVVRGFISRLDQTVQPYGLVVPPTYRADGESRARVDIWFHGRGETLSETSFIDQRGRQAGQYTPAGTIVLHPYGRYSNAFKFAGEVDVLEALEHVKQHYRVDEQRISVRGFSMGGAACWQFAVHYADRWFAANP
;
A
#
# COMPACT_ATOMS: atom_id res chain seq x y z
N MET A 1 -37.21 7.88 -66.35
CA MET A 1 -37.06 7.51 -64.93
C MET A 1 -35.67 7.91 -64.48
N MET A 2 -35.57 9.05 -63.82
CA MET A 2 -34.28 9.65 -63.39
C MET A 2 -34.15 9.42 -61.87
N ARG A 3 -33.16 8.61 -61.46
CA ARG A 3 -32.87 8.37 -59.99
C ARG A 3 -31.99 9.49 -59.50
N LEU A 4 -32.51 10.35 -58.64
CA LEU A 4 -31.74 11.31 -57.86
C LEU A 4 -30.96 10.54 -56.78
N LEU A 5 -29.65 10.60 -56.85
CA LEU A 5 -28.76 10.21 -55.74
C LEU A 5 -28.65 11.42 -54.77
N CYS A 6 -29.22 11.33 -53.59
CA CYS A 6 -28.94 12.27 -52.51
C CYS A 6 -27.60 11.88 -51.85
N LEU A 7 -26.51 12.64 -52.14
CA LEU A 7 -25.30 12.60 -51.37
C LEU A 7 -25.54 13.41 -50.07
N GLY A 8 -25.72 12.74 -48.97
CA GLY A 8 -25.72 13.36 -47.65
C GLY A 8 -24.26 13.64 -47.20
N THR A 9 -23.88 14.91 -47.20
CA THR A 9 -22.62 15.35 -46.62
C THR A 9 -22.73 15.34 -45.11
N VAL A 10 -22.12 14.35 -44.42
CA VAL A 10 -21.96 14.34 -43.01
C VAL A 10 -20.82 15.29 -42.69
N LEU A 11 -21.11 16.51 -42.22
CA LEU A 11 -20.14 17.40 -41.64
C LEU A 11 -19.74 16.81 -40.24
N LEU A 12 -18.65 16.15 -40.18
CA LEU A 12 -17.94 15.85 -38.93
C LEU A 12 -17.41 17.19 -38.36
N LEU A 13 -18.12 17.74 -37.36
CA LEU A 13 -17.59 18.79 -36.52
C LEU A 13 -16.45 18.21 -35.69
N ILE A 14 -15.25 18.23 -36.23
CA ILE A 14 -14.02 17.98 -35.49
C ILE A 14 -13.78 19.25 -34.66
N SER A 15 -14.28 19.26 -33.40
CA SER A 15 -13.80 20.22 -32.42
C SER A 15 -12.28 19.99 -32.27
N PRO A 16 -11.45 21.02 -32.41
CA PRO A 16 -10.02 20.86 -32.13
C PRO A 16 -9.89 20.47 -30.64
N LEU A 17 -9.58 19.21 -30.38
CA LEU A 17 -9.13 18.77 -29.08
C LEU A 17 -7.74 19.39 -28.87
N SER A 18 -7.68 20.56 -28.27
CA SER A 18 -6.43 21.10 -27.71
C SER A 18 -6.02 20.16 -26.59
N ALA A 19 -5.10 19.24 -26.87
CA ALA A 19 -4.58 18.33 -25.87
C ALA A 19 -3.66 19.04 -24.88
N ASP A 20 -2.99 20.11 -25.33
CA ASP A 20 -2.11 20.95 -24.50
C ASP A 20 -2.32 22.42 -24.89
N GLY A 21 -2.62 23.26 -23.93
CA GLY A 21 -2.75 24.72 -24.06
C GLY A 21 -1.80 25.45 -23.12
N PRO A 22 -1.57 26.76 -23.33
CA PRO A 22 -0.72 27.55 -22.42
C PRO A 22 -1.19 27.51 -20.94
N ARG A 23 -2.48 27.23 -20.71
CA ARG A 23 -3.06 27.12 -19.37
C ARG A 23 -2.73 25.78 -18.70
N ASP A 24 -2.41 24.74 -19.44
CA ASP A 24 -2.12 23.43 -18.90
C ASP A 24 -0.76 23.38 -18.16
N ASN A 25 0.10 24.35 -18.46
CA ASN A 25 1.39 24.55 -17.80
C ASN A 25 1.33 25.53 -16.60
N ASP A 26 0.15 26.07 -16.28
CA ASP A 26 -0.02 26.92 -15.12
C ASP A 26 -0.40 26.05 -13.90
N PRO A 27 0.52 25.83 -12.94
CA PRO A 27 0.26 24.98 -11.77
C PRO A 27 -0.89 25.51 -10.89
N THR A 28 -1.26 26.79 -11.00
CA THR A 28 -2.37 27.37 -10.23
C THR A 28 -3.74 26.92 -10.74
N THR A 29 -3.82 26.47 -11.99
CA THR A 29 -5.05 25.98 -12.62
C THR A 29 -5.23 24.47 -12.49
N VAL A 30 -4.20 23.76 -12.04
CA VAL A 30 -4.21 22.31 -11.90
C VAL A 30 -4.75 21.92 -10.54
N ARG A 31 -5.77 21.04 -10.53
CA ARG A 31 -6.28 20.47 -9.28
C ARG A 31 -5.19 19.66 -8.58
N ARG A 32 -4.85 20.04 -7.35
CA ARG A 32 -3.92 19.25 -6.53
C ARG A 32 -4.49 17.85 -6.23
N VAL A 33 -3.66 16.82 -6.44
CA VAL A 33 -3.98 15.43 -6.13
C VAL A 33 -2.80 14.83 -5.36
N PRO A 34 -3.01 14.35 -4.14
CA PRO A 34 -4.23 14.51 -3.35
C PRO A 34 -4.51 15.98 -3.01
N ARG A 35 -5.78 16.30 -2.69
CA ARG A 35 -6.13 17.61 -2.12
C ARG A 35 -5.47 17.78 -0.75
N LEU A 36 -5.34 19.00 -0.27
CA LEU A 36 -4.95 19.23 1.14
C LEU A 36 -6.01 18.64 2.07
N GLY A 37 -5.55 18.08 3.16
CA GLY A 37 -6.39 17.54 4.22
C GLY A 37 -7.08 18.63 5.06
N VAL A 38 -7.75 18.17 6.11
CA VAL A 38 -8.36 19.05 7.12
C VAL A 38 -7.29 19.54 8.10
N ASP A 39 -7.54 20.67 8.72
CA ASP A 39 -6.71 21.16 9.81
C ASP A 39 -6.76 20.19 11.00
N VAL A 40 -5.59 19.89 11.55
CA VAL A 40 -5.45 19.05 12.74
C VAL A 40 -5.44 19.95 13.97
N PRO A 41 -6.29 19.69 15.00
CA PRO A 41 -6.25 20.45 16.23
C PRO A 41 -4.86 20.46 16.87
N GLU A 42 -4.43 21.59 17.42
CA GLU A 42 -3.09 21.76 18.00
C GLU A 42 -2.78 20.74 19.11
N GLU A 43 -3.81 20.36 19.88
CA GLU A 43 -3.69 19.33 20.90
C GLU A 43 -3.34 17.96 20.29
N ASP A 44 -3.96 17.58 19.15
CA ASP A 44 -3.66 16.33 18.45
C ASP A 44 -2.28 16.38 17.77
N VAL A 45 -1.90 17.51 17.17
CA VAL A 45 -0.55 17.73 16.62
C VAL A 45 0.50 17.51 17.71
N THR A 46 0.30 18.12 18.89
CA THR A 46 1.21 17.96 20.03
C THR A 46 1.31 16.51 20.50
N LYS A 47 0.17 15.82 20.62
CA LYS A 47 0.14 14.40 21.03
C LYS A 47 0.81 13.49 20.01
N LEU A 48 0.54 13.71 18.71
CA LEU A 48 1.13 12.91 17.63
C LEU A 48 2.65 13.12 17.56
N ASN A 49 3.13 14.37 17.65
CA ASN A 49 4.56 14.65 17.66
C ASN A 49 5.26 14.01 18.86
N LYS A 50 4.68 14.09 20.06
CA LYS A 50 5.23 13.41 21.24
C LYS A 50 5.34 11.89 21.05
N GLY A 51 4.31 11.28 20.46
CA GLY A 51 4.35 9.84 20.17
C GLY A 51 5.35 9.47 19.05
N LEU A 52 5.52 10.34 18.05
CA LEU A 52 6.55 10.19 17.02
C LEU A 52 7.96 10.23 17.62
N ASP A 53 8.23 11.18 18.53
CA ASP A 53 9.51 11.28 19.23
C ASP A 53 9.77 10.02 20.10
N GLU A 54 8.74 9.53 20.82
CA GLU A 54 8.82 8.30 21.59
C GLU A 54 9.18 7.11 20.68
N LEU A 55 8.44 6.94 19.57
CA LEU A 55 8.66 5.84 18.64
C LEU A 55 10.04 5.94 17.95
N ALA A 56 10.47 7.14 17.58
CA ALA A 56 11.81 7.38 17.02
C ALA A 56 12.91 6.97 18.01
N GLY A 57 12.78 7.33 19.27
CA GLY A 57 13.71 6.91 20.32
C GLY A 57 13.76 5.40 20.52
N MET A 58 12.61 4.72 20.39
CA MET A 58 12.54 3.25 20.46
C MET A 58 13.19 2.59 19.25
N ILE A 59 12.98 3.12 18.04
CA ILE A 59 13.63 2.66 16.80
C ILE A 59 15.17 2.76 16.97
N GLN A 60 15.67 3.90 17.43
CA GLN A 60 17.10 4.09 17.70
C GLN A 60 17.62 3.08 18.72
N ARG A 61 16.85 2.77 19.76
CA ARG A 61 17.24 1.78 20.78
C ARG A 61 17.37 0.38 20.18
N VAL A 62 16.46 -0.05 19.30
CA VAL A 62 16.56 -1.33 18.57
C VAL A 62 17.84 -1.34 17.73
N GLN A 63 18.14 -0.25 17.02
CA GLN A 63 19.36 -0.12 16.22
C GLN A 63 20.63 -0.22 17.07
N GLN A 64 20.65 0.41 18.25
CA GLN A 64 21.77 0.39 19.18
C GLN A 64 22.00 -0.98 19.82
N GLN A 65 20.94 -1.77 20.03
CA GLN A 65 21.08 -3.14 20.53
C GLN A 65 21.81 -4.05 19.55
N GLY A 66 21.73 -3.76 18.24
CA GLY A 66 22.48 -4.45 17.19
C GLY A 66 22.07 -5.90 16.98
N ASP A 67 20.94 -6.35 17.55
CA ASP A 67 20.44 -7.70 17.32
C ASP A 67 20.01 -7.86 15.87
N GLN A 68 20.58 -8.83 15.16
CA GLN A 68 20.38 -9.02 13.73
C GLN A 68 18.94 -9.38 13.39
N GLN A 69 18.28 -10.18 14.23
CA GLN A 69 16.88 -10.55 14.03
C GLN A 69 15.97 -9.35 14.23
N ALA A 70 16.17 -8.57 15.30
CA ALA A 70 15.41 -7.35 15.54
C ALA A 70 15.61 -6.33 14.42
N MET A 71 16.85 -6.17 13.91
CA MET A 71 17.15 -5.30 12.78
C MET A 71 16.41 -5.72 11.49
N SER A 72 16.29 -7.01 11.22
CA SER A 72 15.54 -7.51 10.05
C SER A 72 14.04 -7.24 10.14
N LEU A 73 13.50 -7.09 11.34
CA LEU A 73 12.08 -6.81 11.62
C LEU A 73 11.79 -5.32 11.89
N LEU A 74 12.84 -4.49 11.96
CA LEU A 74 12.69 -3.07 12.24
C LEU A 74 11.80 -2.33 11.23
N PRO A 75 11.78 -2.66 9.92
CA PRO A 75 10.84 -2.08 8.97
C PRO A 75 9.37 -2.24 9.37
N ASP A 76 9.00 -3.33 10.06
CA ASP A 76 7.65 -3.57 10.59
C ASP A 76 7.22 -2.58 11.69
N VAL A 77 8.17 -1.83 12.23
CA VAL A 77 7.98 -0.75 13.20
C VAL A 77 8.07 0.62 12.51
N MET A 78 9.05 0.79 11.62
CA MET A 78 9.33 2.06 10.95
C MET A 78 8.15 2.57 10.09
N ILE A 79 7.36 1.66 9.49
CA ILE A 79 6.18 2.03 8.70
C ILE A 79 5.18 2.87 9.50
N TYR A 80 5.00 2.61 10.80
CA TYR A 80 4.06 3.34 11.66
C TYR A 80 4.54 4.75 11.96
N HIS A 81 5.83 4.92 12.18
CA HIS A 81 6.46 6.23 12.37
C HIS A 81 6.33 7.07 11.11
N ARG A 82 6.78 6.51 9.98
CA ARG A 82 6.78 7.21 8.70
C ARG A 82 5.37 7.64 8.31
N ALA A 83 4.41 6.72 8.32
CA ALA A 83 3.05 7.02 7.89
C ALA A 83 2.41 8.19 8.64
N VAL A 84 2.59 8.27 9.96
CA VAL A 84 2.04 9.36 10.77
C VAL A 84 2.82 10.66 10.57
N LYS A 85 4.15 10.57 10.46
CA LYS A 85 5.00 11.73 10.17
C LYS A 85 4.65 12.36 8.83
N ASP A 86 4.56 11.55 7.77
CA ASP A 86 4.25 12.02 6.42
C ASP A 86 2.84 12.64 6.36
N ASN A 87 1.85 12.06 7.08
CA ASN A 87 0.50 12.64 7.18
C ASN A 87 0.51 14.04 7.80
N LEU A 88 1.32 14.28 8.84
CA LEU A 88 1.45 15.60 9.46
C LEU A 88 2.18 16.57 8.53
N GLU A 89 3.29 16.14 7.95
CA GLU A 89 4.14 16.97 7.10
C GLU A 89 3.44 17.39 5.80
N HIS A 90 2.65 16.50 5.21
CA HIS A 90 2.00 16.71 3.92
C HIS A 90 0.50 17.04 4.02
N GLN A 91 -0.03 17.21 5.22
CA GLN A 91 -1.45 17.52 5.47
C GLN A 91 -2.40 16.45 4.86
N GLU A 92 -2.12 15.18 5.09
CA GLU A 92 -2.87 14.07 4.50
C GLU A 92 -3.97 13.50 5.42
N PHE A 93 -4.55 14.31 6.29
CA PHE A 93 -5.76 14.00 7.05
C PHE A 93 -6.99 14.47 6.27
N PHE A 94 -7.59 13.62 5.48
CA PHE A 94 -8.66 14.00 4.54
C PHE A 94 -10.04 14.07 5.17
N ALA A 95 -10.19 13.54 6.39
CA ALA A 95 -11.40 13.61 7.21
C ALA A 95 -11.02 13.66 8.71
N PRO A 96 -11.88 14.22 9.58
CA PRO A 96 -11.61 14.27 11.03
C PRO A 96 -11.31 12.90 11.65
N GLY A 97 -11.91 11.83 11.12
CA GLY A 97 -11.66 10.46 11.57
C GLY A 97 -10.24 9.94 11.27
N ASP A 98 -9.51 10.57 10.37
CA ASP A 98 -8.14 10.16 10.02
C ASP A 98 -7.16 10.50 11.15
N ILE A 99 -7.44 11.55 11.94
CA ILE A 99 -6.66 11.89 13.14
C ILE A 99 -6.67 10.72 14.13
N GLN A 100 -7.84 10.13 14.34
CA GLN A 100 -7.97 8.96 15.23
C GLN A 100 -7.28 7.72 14.66
N LYS A 101 -7.23 7.57 13.32
CA LYS A 101 -6.44 6.50 12.69
C LYS A 101 -4.94 6.69 12.98
N ALA A 102 -4.44 7.93 12.88
CA ALA A 102 -3.03 8.23 13.17
C ALA A 102 -2.67 7.89 14.61
N HIS A 103 -3.51 8.23 15.59
CA HIS A 103 -3.28 7.86 16.98
C HIS A 103 -3.22 6.33 17.17
N ARG A 104 -4.12 5.56 16.52
CA ARG A 104 -4.08 4.10 16.60
C ARG A 104 -2.87 3.49 15.92
N VAL A 105 -2.52 3.99 14.74
CA VAL A 105 -1.35 3.55 13.98
C VAL A 105 -0.09 3.79 14.81
N LEU A 106 0.07 4.98 15.38
CA LEU A 106 1.20 5.34 16.22
C LEU A 106 1.28 4.45 17.49
N ALA A 107 0.15 4.24 18.17
CA ALA A 107 0.10 3.36 19.33
C ALA A 107 0.50 1.92 19.01
N THR A 108 0.10 1.41 17.82
CA THR A 108 0.51 0.09 17.35
C THR A 108 2.02 0.04 17.08
N GLY A 109 2.59 1.11 16.48
CA GLY A 109 4.03 1.22 16.25
C GLY A 109 4.83 1.21 17.54
N ILE A 110 4.40 1.96 18.56
CA ILE A 110 5.03 2.01 19.89
C ILE A 110 4.97 0.63 20.55
N GLU A 111 3.83 -0.05 20.48
CA GLU A 111 3.71 -1.39 21.06
C GLU A 111 4.62 -2.41 20.37
N ARG A 112 4.68 -2.40 19.02
CA ARG A 112 5.62 -3.26 18.28
C ARG A 112 7.08 -2.95 18.59
N ALA A 113 7.43 -1.67 18.72
CA ALA A 113 8.78 -1.27 19.10
C ALA A 113 9.15 -1.81 20.49
N ARG A 114 8.20 -1.73 21.46
CA ARG A 114 8.37 -2.27 22.81
C ARG A 114 8.58 -3.78 22.79
N GLN A 115 7.76 -4.50 22.02
CA GLN A 115 7.89 -5.94 21.86
C GLN A 115 9.24 -6.32 21.25
N LEU A 116 9.66 -5.61 20.19
CA LEU A 116 10.91 -5.87 19.52
C LEU A 116 12.14 -5.62 20.42
N ILE A 117 12.13 -4.56 21.21
CA ILE A 117 13.14 -4.29 22.24
C ILE A 117 13.22 -5.42 23.26
N GLY A 118 12.07 -6.02 23.59
CA GLY A 118 11.96 -7.18 24.50
C GLY A 118 12.28 -8.53 23.84
N GLY A 119 12.73 -8.55 22.59
CA GLY A 119 13.04 -9.78 21.86
C GLY A 119 11.83 -10.56 21.37
N HIS A 120 10.65 -9.91 21.24
CA HIS A 120 9.41 -10.53 20.83
C HIS A 120 8.87 -9.90 19.55
N ALA A 121 8.38 -10.72 18.63
CA ALA A 121 7.77 -10.25 17.38
C ALA A 121 6.56 -11.13 17.02
N PRO A 122 5.46 -11.09 17.81
CA PRO A 122 4.33 -12.01 17.65
C PRO A 122 3.66 -11.90 16.28
N TRP A 123 3.72 -10.76 15.62
CA TRP A 123 3.14 -10.56 14.28
C TRP A 123 3.81 -11.41 13.18
N THR A 124 5.01 -11.95 13.42
CA THR A 124 5.73 -12.79 12.44
C THR A 124 5.13 -14.17 12.27
N SER A 125 4.43 -14.67 13.29
CA SER A 125 3.74 -15.97 13.29
C SER A 125 2.21 -15.86 13.36
N GLN A 126 1.69 -14.64 13.40
CA GLN A 126 0.26 -14.37 13.53
C GLN A 126 -0.50 -14.81 12.28
N THR A 127 -1.69 -15.40 12.46
CA THR A 127 -2.71 -15.57 11.42
C THR A 127 -3.72 -14.42 11.45
N GLY A 128 -4.56 -14.31 10.40
CA GLY A 128 -5.49 -13.19 10.25
C GLY A 128 -4.82 -11.96 9.65
N LEU A 129 -5.11 -10.79 10.20
CA LEU A 129 -4.62 -9.52 9.66
C LEU A 129 -3.23 -9.20 10.19
N VAL A 130 -2.29 -9.01 9.29
CA VAL A 130 -0.91 -8.64 9.61
C VAL A 130 -0.47 -7.50 8.72
N VAL A 131 0.01 -6.41 9.29
CA VAL A 131 0.68 -5.34 8.54
C VAL A 131 2.19 -5.54 8.69
N ARG A 132 2.91 -5.50 7.59
CA ARG A 132 4.37 -5.65 7.55
C ARG A 132 5.01 -4.47 6.82
N GLY A 133 6.31 -4.31 6.99
CA GLY A 133 7.12 -3.31 6.32
C GLY A 133 8.37 -3.92 5.70
N PHE A 134 8.87 -3.28 4.64
CA PHE A 134 10.17 -3.59 4.04
C PHE A 134 10.87 -2.29 3.64
N ILE A 135 12.19 -2.35 3.44
CA ILE A 135 12.96 -1.22 2.89
C ILE A 135 12.99 -1.37 1.37
N SER A 136 12.46 -0.38 0.65
CA SER A 136 12.54 -0.35 -0.80
C SER A 136 14.00 -0.14 -1.26
N ARG A 137 14.47 -0.99 -2.17
CA ARG A 137 15.80 -0.85 -2.77
C ARG A 137 15.89 0.34 -3.72
N LEU A 138 14.74 0.85 -4.17
CA LEU A 138 14.67 1.96 -5.10
C LEU A 138 15.17 3.28 -4.47
N ASP A 139 14.75 3.55 -3.24
CA ASP A 139 14.99 4.85 -2.58
C ASP A 139 15.28 4.74 -1.06
N GLN A 140 15.45 3.53 -0.56
CA GLN A 140 15.73 3.23 0.84
C GLN A 140 14.62 3.68 1.80
N THR A 141 13.43 3.96 1.30
CA THR A 141 12.28 4.27 2.16
C THR A 141 11.60 2.99 2.64
N VAL A 142 11.03 3.04 3.85
CA VAL A 142 10.23 1.93 4.36
C VAL A 142 8.84 1.94 3.71
N GLN A 143 8.36 0.77 3.25
CA GLN A 143 7.08 0.64 2.55
C GLN A 143 6.18 -0.38 3.25
N PRO A 144 4.88 -0.07 3.46
CA PRO A 144 3.96 -1.00 4.10
C PRO A 144 3.28 -1.92 3.09
N TYR A 145 2.90 -3.09 3.60
CA TYR A 145 1.92 -3.98 2.97
C TYR A 145 1.06 -4.68 4.03
N GLY A 146 -0.13 -5.10 3.63
CA GLY A 146 -1.02 -5.89 4.49
C GLY A 146 -1.06 -7.35 4.04
N LEU A 147 -1.29 -8.23 5.00
CA LEU A 147 -1.56 -9.64 4.74
C LEU A 147 -2.89 -10.06 5.37
N VAL A 148 -3.58 -10.98 4.70
CA VAL A 148 -4.56 -11.84 5.32
C VAL A 148 -3.97 -13.25 5.32
N VAL A 149 -3.49 -13.69 6.48
CA VAL A 149 -2.88 -15.00 6.65
C VAL A 149 -3.97 -16.00 7.06
N PRO A 150 -4.21 -17.08 6.30
CA PRO A 150 -5.32 -17.97 6.61
C PRO A 150 -5.09 -18.70 7.95
N PRO A 151 -6.16 -19.00 8.72
CA PRO A 151 -6.03 -19.69 10.01
C PRO A 151 -5.42 -21.08 9.92
N THR A 152 -5.40 -21.67 8.74
CA THR A 152 -4.77 -22.96 8.46
C THR A 152 -3.26 -22.87 8.21
N TYR A 153 -2.71 -21.66 8.05
CA TYR A 153 -1.27 -21.48 7.85
C TYR A 153 -0.47 -21.89 9.09
N ARG A 154 0.63 -22.58 8.85
CA ARG A 154 1.61 -22.98 9.88
C ARG A 154 3.01 -22.67 9.37
N ALA A 155 3.75 -21.86 10.10
CA ALA A 155 5.11 -21.48 9.75
C ALA A 155 6.09 -22.67 9.79
N ASP A 156 5.85 -23.64 10.68
CA ASP A 156 6.59 -24.88 10.88
C ASP A 156 6.00 -26.08 10.11
N GLY A 157 4.88 -25.86 9.39
CA GLY A 157 4.20 -26.91 8.64
C GLY A 157 4.95 -27.31 7.37
N GLU A 158 4.66 -28.51 6.81
CA GLU A 158 5.21 -28.98 5.54
C GLU A 158 4.59 -28.28 4.34
N SER A 159 3.33 -27.87 4.45
CA SER A 159 2.57 -27.25 3.36
C SER A 159 3.03 -25.85 3.06
N ARG A 160 3.16 -25.53 1.78
CA ARG A 160 3.39 -24.18 1.28
C ARG A 160 2.06 -23.51 0.95
N ALA A 161 1.92 -22.22 1.30
CA ALA A 161 0.71 -21.46 1.06
C ALA A 161 0.68 -20.88 -0.36
N ARG A 162 -0.49 -20.93 -0.99
CA ARG A 162 -0.78 -20.10 -2.16
C ARG A 162 -0.74 -18.64 -1.75
N VAL A 163 -0.29 -17.74 -2.66
CA VAL A 163 -0.34 -16.30 -2.47
C VAL A 163 -1.14 -15.65 -3.59
N ASP A 164 -2.11 -14.82 -3.23
CA ASP A 164 -2.81 -13.96 -4.17
C ASP A 164 -2.47 -12.50 -3.85
N ILE A 165 -1.94 -11.77 -4.82
CA ILE A 165 -1.70 -10.34 -4.69
C ILE A 165 -3.01 -9.63 -5.06
N TRP A 166 -3.53 -8.82 -4.15
CA TRP A 166 -4.74 -8.03 -4.36
C TRP A 166 -4.39 -6.55 -4.53
N PHE A 167 -4.54 -6.05 -5.74
CA PHE A 167 -4.36 -4.64 -6.06
C PHE A 167 -5.62 -3.85 -5.72
N HIS A 168 -5.50 -2.83 -4.88
CA HIS A 168 -6.62 -1.98 -4.50
C HIS A 168 -7.07 -1.04 -5.63
N GLY A 169 -8.32 -0.58 -5.55
CA GLY A 169 -8.85 0.45 -6.43
C GLY A 169 -8.28 1.84 -6.13
N ARG A 170 -8.59 2.81 -6.99
CA ARG A 170 -8.20 4.21 -6.78
C ARG A 170 -8.88 4.78 -5.52
N GLY A 171 -8.11 5.46 -4.71
CA GLY A 171 -8.57 6.19 -3.55
C GLY A 171 -7.76 7.45 -3.34
N GLU A 172 -8.28 8.61 -3.75
CA GLU A 172 -7.56 9.90 -3.66
C GLU A 172 -7.28 10.34 -2.23
N THR A 173 -7.93 9.72 -1.26
CA THR A 173 -7.77 9.97 0.18
C THR A 173 -7.17 8.78 0.93
N LEU A 174 -6.59 7.83 0.22
CA LEU A 174 -5.93 6.67 0.82
C LEU A 174 -4.47 7.02 1.16
N SER A 175 -4.28 7.74 2.27
CA SER A 175 -2.94 7.96 2.83
C SER A 175 -2.34 6.66 3.36
N GLU A 176 -1.01 6.66 3.55
CA GLU A 176 -0.29 5.50 4.11
C GLU A 176 -0.84 5.12 5.50
N THR A 177 -1.13 6.11 6.37
CA THR A 177 -1.78 5.90 7.67
C THR A 177 -3.16 5.23 7.52
N SER A 178 -3.99 5.71 6.58
CA SER A 178 -5.30 5.11 6.32
C SER A 178 -5.19 3.69 5.79
N PHE A 179 -4.20 3.41 4.96
CA PHE A 179 -3.92 2.07 4.47
C PHE A 179 -3.51 1.13 5.60
N ILE A 180 -2.56 1.52 6.44
CA ILE A 180 -2.07 0.72 7.58
C ILE A 180 -3.22 0.43 8.57
N ASP A 181 -4.00 1.45 8.97
CA ASP A 181 -5.17 1.26 9.85
C ASP A 181 -6.18 0.30 9.24
N GLN A 182 -6.48 0.46 7.94
CA GLN A 182 -7.41 -0.42 7.23
C GLN A 182 -6.92 -1.86 7.19
N ARG A 183 -5.65 -2.09 6.82
CA ARG A 183 -5.11 -3.45 6.72
C ARG A 183 -4.96 -4.13 8.07
N GLY A 184 -4.75 -3.39 9.13
CA GLY A 184 -4.73 -3.92 10.50
C GLY A 184 -6.11 -4.30 11.05
N ARG A 185 -7.22 -3.87 10.41
CA ARG A 185 -8.58 -4.02 10.94
C ARG A 185 -9.59 -4.69 10.01
N GLN A 186 -9.29 -4.75 8.71
CA GLN A 186 -10.23 -5.23 7.72
C GLN A 186 -9.52 -6.16 6.72
N ALA A 187 -10.04 -7.37 6.61
CA ALA A 187 -9.54 -8.36 5.64
C ALA A 187 -9.82 -7.97 4.18
N GLY A 188 -10.84 -7.15 3.95
CA GLY A 188 -11.35 -6.86 2.61
C GLY A 188 -12.38 -7.89 2.15
N GLN A 189 -12.77 -7.79 0.87
CA GLN A 189 -13.81 -8.64 0.29
C GLN A 189 -13.27 -9.97 -0.26
N TYR A 190 -11.96 -10.08 -0.43
CA TYR A 190 -11.31 -11.23 -1.03
C TYR A 190 -10.45 -11.98 0.00
N THR A 191 -10.97 -13.09 0.50
CA THR A 191 -10.33 -13.91 1.54
C THR A 191 -10.50 -15.40 1.25
N PRO A 192 -9.89 -15.93 0.17
CA PRO A 192 -10.05 -17.34 -0.18
C PRO A 192 -9.40 -18.25 0.88
N ALA A 193 -10.03 -19.39 1.14
CA ALA A 193 -9.54 -20.37 2.10
C ALA A 193 -8.12 -20.87 1.73
N GLY A 194 -7.28 -21.05 2.74
CA GLY A 194 -5.93 -21.62 2.57
C GLY A 194 -4.95 -20.75 1.77
N THR A 195 -5.28 -19.47 1.53
CA THR A 195 -4.49 -18.56 0.70
C THR A 195 -4.03 -17.36 1.52
N ILE A 196 -2.77 -16.99 1.43
CA ILE A 196 -2.27 -15.70 1.91
C ILE A 196 -2.66 -14.65 0.88
N VAL A 197 -3.37 -13.60 1.31
CA VAL A 197 -3.66 -12.44 0.44
C VAL A 197 -2.71 -11.32 0.77
N LEU A 198 -1.88 -10.93 -0.20
CA LEU A 198 -0.95 -9.80 -0.10
C LEU A 198 -1.62 -8.55 -0.65
N HIS A 199 -1.70 -7.52 0.17
CA HIS A 199 -2.18 -6.18 -0.19
C HIS A 199 -1.00 -5.20 -0.19
N PRO A 200 -0.36 -4.92 -1.32
CA PRO A 200 0.67 -3.87 -1.39
C PRO A 200 0.02 -2.49 -1.29
N TYR A 201 0.73 -1.53 -0.70
CA TYR A 201 0.31 -0.12 -0.71
C TYR A 201 0.59 0.53 -2.08
N GLY A 202 1.77 0.25 -2.66
CA GLY A 202 2.16 0.70 -4.00
C GLY A 202 2.28 2.20 -4.15
N ARG A 203 2.52 2.92 -3.07
CA ARG A 203 2.74 4.37 -3.03
C ARG A 203 1.59 5.19 -3.61
N TYR A 204 0.38 5.00 -3.07
CA TYR A 204 -0.79 5.77 -3.47
C TYR A 204 -1.46 5.30 -4.78
N SER A 205 -2.28 6.15 -5.40
CA SER A 205 -3.16 5.83 -6.54
C SER A 205 -2.47 5.98 -7.90
N ASN A 206 -1.33 5.30 -8.10
CA ASN A 206 -0.53 5.31 -9.32
C ASN A 206 -0.74 4.09 -10.24
N ALA A 207 -1.79 3.30 -9.99
CA ALA A 207 -2.06 2.02 -10.67
C ALA A 207 -0.91 1.00 -10.54
N PHE A 208 -0.15 1.05 -9.45
CA PHE A 208 1.02 0.20 -9.21
C PHE A 208 2.05 0.26 -10.34
N LYS A 209 2.25 1.48 -10.89
CA LYS A 209 3.25 1.77 -11.91
C LYS A 209 4.47 2.42 -11.28
N PHE A 210 5.56 2.48 -12.05
CA PHE A 210 6.82 3.10 -11.63
C PHE A 210 7.33 2.52 -10.30
N ALA A 211 7.54 3.35 -9.30
CA ALA A 211 7.95 2.92 -7.96
C ALA A 211 6.96 1.94 -7.32
N GLY A 212 5.65 2.09 -7.58
CA GLY A 212 4.63 1.16 -7.10
C GLY A 212 4.77 -0.25 -7.67
N GLU A 213 5.25 -0.39 -8.90
CA GLU A 213 5.55 -1.70 -9.51
C GLU A 213 6.72 -2.38 -8.80
N VAL A 214 7.78 -1.63 -8.53
CA VAL A 214 8.94 -2.12 -7.77
C VAL A 214 8.51 -2.57 -6.37
N ASP A 215 7.71 -1.76 -5.68
CA ASP A 215 7.25 -2.07 -4.32
C ASP A 215 6.38 -3.34 -4.27
N VAL A 216 5.56 -3.60 -5.28
CA VAL A 216 4.78 -4.86 -5.36
C VAL A 216 5.70 -6.07 -5.44
N LEU A 217 6.70 -6.02 -6.31
CA LEU A 217 7.66 -7.11 -6.49
C LEU A 217 8.51 -7.31 -5.22
N GLU A 218 8.95 -6.23 -4.60
CA GLU A 218 9.73 -6.28 -3.35
C GLU A 218 8.89 -6.77 -2.17
N ALA A 219 7.63 -6.36 -2.06
CA ALA A 219 6.70 -6.89 -1.06
C ALA A 219 6.48 -8.39 -1.23
N LEU A 220 6.32 -8.88 -2.47
CA LEU A 220 6.21 -10.30 -2.75
C LEU A 220 7.47 -11.06 -2.34
N GLU A 221 8.66 -10.56 -2.69
CA GLU A 221 9.93 -11.18 -2.29
C GLU A 221 10.07 -11.20 -0.75
N HIS A 222 9.67 -10.11 -0.07
CA HIS A 222 9.66 -10.07 1.39
C HIS A 222 8.70 -11.10 2.00
N VAL A 223 7.51 -11.30 1.40
CA VAL A 223 6.59 -12.37 1.81
C VAL A 223 7.20 -13.76 1.62
N LYS A 224 7.86 -14.01 0.48
CA LYS A 224 8.53 -15.30 0.20
C LYS A 224 9.67 -15.60 1.19
N GLN A 225 10.35 -14.58 1.70
CA GLN A 225 11.41 -14.73 2.71
C GLN A 225 10.87 -15.07 4.10
N HIS A 226 9.66 -14.61 4.44
CA HIS A 226 9.11 -14.71 5.80
C HIS A 226 7.97 -15.74 5.94
N TYR A 227 7.40 -16.17 4.84
CA TYR A 227 6.31 -17.13 4.81
C TYR A 227 6.62 -18.30 3.86
N ARG A 228 6.15 -19.48 4.19
CA ARG A 228 6.30 -20.67 3.33
C ARG A 228 5.34 -20.57 2.15
N VAL A 229 5.80 -20.00 1.05
CA VAL A 229 5.03 -19.75 -0.16
C VAL A 229 5.24 -20.85 -1.19
N ASP A 230 4.16 -21.26 -1.84
CA ASP A 230 4.21 -22.07 -3.06
C ASP A 230 4.38 -21.13 -4.26
N GLU A 231 5.61 -21.00 -4.74
CA GLU A 231 5.97 -20.09 -5.82
C GLU A 231 5.31 -20.43 -7.15
N GLN A 232 4.83 -21.66 -7.32
CA GLN A 232 4.07 -22.08 -8.51
C GLN A 232 2.59 -21.71 -8.42
N ARG A 233 2.14 -21.17 -7.27
CA ARG A 233 0.74 -20.82 -7.02
C ARG A 233 0.60 -19.38 -6.54
N ILE A 234 1.25 -18.46 -7.26
CA ILE A 234 1.11 -17.01 -7.02
C ILE A 234 0.20 -16.42 -8.09
N SER A 235 -0.84 -15.70 -7.70
CA SER A 235 -1.74 -15.03 -8.64
C SER A 235 -1.83 -13.53 -8.39
N VAL A 236 -2.19 -12.78 -9.42
CA VAL A 236 -2.46 -11.33 -9.36
C VAL A 236 -3.93 -11.06 -9.58
N ARG A 237 -4.51 -10.19 -8.78
CA ARG A 237 -5.93 -9.82 -8.81
C ARG A 237 -6.11 -8.36 -8.49
N GLY A 238 -7.17 -7.76 -8.99
CA GLY A 238 -7.42 -6.36 -8.68
C GLY A 238 -8.80 -5.89 -9.05
N PHE A 239 -9.16 -4.72 -8.55
CA PHE A 239 -10.42 -4.06 -8.82
C PHE A 239 -10.17 -2.64 -9.34
N SER A 240 -10.89 -2.21 -10.38
CA SER A 240 -10.80 -0.85 -10.95
C SER A 240 -9.35 -0.51 -11.33
N MET A 241 -8.72 0.50 -10.72
CA MET A 241 -7.31 0.81 -10.88
C MET A 241 -6.42 -0.43 -10.63
N GLY A 242 -6.76 -1.25 -9.64
CA GLY A 242 -6.08 -2.52 -9.37
C GLY A 242 -6.27 -3.55 -10.48
N GLY A 243 -7.41 -3.52 -11.20
CA GLY A 243 -7.62 -4.33 -12.41
C GLY A 243 -6.66 -3.94 -13.54
N ALA A 244 -6.43 -2.63 -13.73
CA ALA A 244 -5.43 -2.14 -14.67
C ALA A 244 -4.01 -2.59 -14.27
N ALA A 245 -3.68 -2.56 -12.98
CA ALA A 245 -2.43 -3.11 -12.48
C ALA A 245 -2.32 -4.62 -12.75
N CYS A 246 -3.40 -5.38 -12.48
CA CYS A 246 -3.43 -6.82 -12.74
C CYS A 246 -3.11 -7.12 -14.21
N TRP A 247 -3.69 -6.40 -15.16
CA TRP A 247 -3.35 -6.51 -16.59
C TRP A 247 -1.87 -6.22 -16.86
N GLN A 248 -1.34 -5.15 -16.28
CA GLN A 248 0.07 -4.78 -16.45
C GLN A 248 1.00 -5.89 -15.95
N PHE A 249 0.79 -6.37 -14.73
CA PHE A 249 1.61 -7.43 -14.15
C PHE A 249 1.47 -8.76 -14.91
N ALA A 250 0.26 -9.09 -15.37
CA ALA A 250 0.00 -10.31 -16.14
C ALA A 250 0.78 -10.35 -17.45
N VAL A 251 0.95 -9.19 -18.12
CA VAL A 251 1.67 -9.09 -19.40
C VAL A 251 3.17 -8.94 -19.21
N HIS A 252 3.61 -8.06 -18.28
CA HIS A 252 5.04 -7.76 -18.13
C HIS A 252 5.82 -8.88 -17.41
N TYR A 253 5.13 -9.69 -16.59
CA TYR A 253 5.72 -10.75 -15.77
C TYR A 253 4.95 -12.06 -15.92
N ALA A 254 4.57 -12.42 -17.14
CA ALA A 254 3.68 -13.55 -17.44
C ALA A 254 4.19 -14.90 -16.90
N ASP A 255 5.49 -15.05 -16.76
CA ASP A 255 6.18 -16.23 -16.25
C ASP A 255 6.10 -16.39 -14.71
N ARG A 256 5.66 -15.33 -14.00
CA ARG A 256 5.61 -15.32 -12.53
C ARG A 256 4.26 -15.70 -11.93
N TRP A 257 3.20 -15.71 -12.73
CA TRP A 257 1.84 -15.84 -12.22
C TRP A 257 1.18 -17.13 -12.66
N PHE A 258 0.67 -17.87 -11.68
CA PHE A 258 -0.22 -19.01 -11.93
C PHE A 258 -1.54 -18.57 -12.59
N ALA A 259 -2.07 -17.42 -12.20
CA ALA A 259 -3.30 -16.85 -12.72
C ALA A 259 -3.34 -15.32 -12.59
N ALA A 260 -4.06 -14.69 -13.48
CA ALA A 260 -4.41 -13.27 -13.41
C ALA A 260 -5.93 -13.11 -13.48
N ASN A 261 -6.49 -12.21 -12.63
CA ASN A 261 -7.92 -11.94 -12.56
C ASN A 261 -8.12 -10.43 -12.38
N PRO A 262 -8.10 -9.67 -13.48
CA PRO A 262 -8.29 -8.22 -13.48
C PRO A 262 -9.75 -7.83 -13.22
#